data_26063ea85ed23903d363ce1950261063
#
_entry.id   26063ea85ed23903d363ce1950261063
#
_cell.length_a   1.000
_cell.length_b   1.000
_cell.length_c   1.000
_cell.angle_alpha   90.00
_cell.angle_beta   90.00
_cell.angle_gamma   90.00
#
_symmetry.space_group_name_H-M   'P 1'
#
loop_
_entity.id
_entity.type
_entity.pdbx_description
1 polymer ?
#
loop_
_entity_poly.entity_id
_entity_poly.type
_entity_poly.pdbx_seq_one_letter_code
_entity_poly.pdbx_strand_id
1 'polypeptide(L)'
;MARQYFIEVNQPQRSHVIARRQSYHGNTLGALAVGGNQWRRQPFLPLLVEMSHISPCYTYRDLNQGETEVDYGLRVANELESEILAVGEDKVMAFVAEPIVGATMGAVPAVEGYFKRIREICDQYGVLLILDEVMCGMGRSGKLYACEHDDIVPDLLCMAKGLGAGYQPIGAMLASDEIYQAVAQGSGYFQHGHTYIGHPVACAAALAVTQKVINYGLLSQV
;
A
#
# COMPACT_ATOMS: atom_id res chain seq x y z
N MET A 1 -4.18 -11.05 4.36
CA MET A 1 -3.04 -11.73 3.71
C MET A 1 -1.77 -11.59 4.57
N ALA A 2 -1.21 -10.40 4.77
CA ALA A 2 0.05 -10.20 5.51
C ALA A 2 0.08 -10.90 6.88
N ARG A 3 -0.98 -10.75 7.70
CA ARG A 3 -1.05 -11.43 9.00
C ARG A 3 -1.00 -12.95 8.87
N GLN A 4 -1.73 -13.54 7.93
CA GLN A 4 -1.73 -14.97 7.73
C GLN A 4 -0.35 -15.45 7.24
N TYR A 5 0.28 -14.72 6.31
CA TYR A 5 1.64 -15.04 5.87
C TYR A 5 2.60 -15.23 7.05
N PHE A 6 2.62 -14.30 8.01
CA PHE A 6 3.51 -14.43 9.17
C PHE A 6 3.14 -15.57 10.13
N ILE A 7 1.88 -16.00 10.16
CA ILE A 7 1.49 -17.23 10.85
C ILE A 7 2.06 -18.46 10.11
N GLU A 8 1.92 -18.50 8.80
CA GLU A 8 2.38 -19.64 7.98
C GLU A 8 3.92 -19.81 8.03
N VAL A 9 4.68 -18.72 8.15
CA VAL A 9 6.14 -18.76 8.27
C VAL A 9 6.64 -18.78 9.72
N ASN A 10 5.79 -19.15 10.70
CA ASN A 10 6.12 -19.25 12.13
C ASN A 10 6.67 -17.97 12.78
N GLN A 11 6.17 -16.80 12.36
CA GLN A 11 6.47 -15.50 12.96
C GLN A 11 5.19 -14.83 13.52
N PRO A 12 4.45 -15.48 14.45
CA PRO A 12 3.16 -14.98 14.91
C PRO A 12 3.24 -13.68 15.72
N GLN A 13 4.43 -13.29 16.19
CA GLN A 13 4.65 -12.02 16.88
C GLN A 13 4.54 -10.80 15.94
N ARG A 14 4.76 -10.97 14.64
CA ARG A 14 4.61 -9.89 13.64
C ARG A 14 3.14 -9.57 13.42
N SER A 15 2.69 -8.47 13.99
CA SER A 15 1.28 -8.03 13.93
C SER A 15 1.12 -6.51 13.82
N HIS A 16 2.19 -5.75 14.01
CA HIS A 16 2.16 -4.30 13.97
C HIS A 16 2.30 -3.79 12.53
N VAL A 17 1.53 -2.76 12.18
CA VAL A 17 1.59 -2.09 10.88
C VAL A 17 2.07 -0.67 11.08
N ILE A 18 2.96 -0.24 10.20
CA ILE A 18 3.39 1.15 10.09
C ILE A 18 2.80 1.74 8.81
N ALA A 19 2.28 2.96 8.87
CA ALA A 19 1.78 3.69 7.71
C ALA A 19 2.23 5.16 7.78
N ARG A 20 1.75 5.99 6.86
CA ARG A 20 2.08 7.42 6.88
C ARG A 20 0.96 8.25 7.52
N ARG A 21 1.32 9.32 8.22
CA ARG A 21 0.35 10.36 8.57
C ARG A 21 -0.31 10.90 7.29
N GLN A 22 -1.55 11.33 7.39
CA GLN A 22 -2.35 11.84 6.26
C GLN A 22 -2.61 10.84 5.13
N SER A 23 -2.47 9.53 5.37
CA SER A 23 -2.86 8.49 4.41
C SER A 23 -4.34 8.09 4.55
N TYR A 24 -4.88 7.45 3.50
CA TYR A 24 -6.23 6.89 3.51
C TYR A 24 -6.25 5.51 2.87
N HIS A 25 -6.65 4.50 3.65
CA HIS A 25 -6.67 3.10 3.21
C HIS A 25 -8.05 2.44 3.29
N GLY A 26 -9.09 3.22 3.55
CA GLY A 26 -10.46 2.72 3.63
C GLY A 26 -11.19 3.15 4.92
N ASN A 27 -12.43 2.69 5.06
CA ASN A 27 -13.34 3.09 6.14
C ASN A 27 -13.77 1.94 7.07
N THR A 28 -13.24 0.74 6.88
CA THR A 28 -13.39 -0.33 7.89
C THR A 28 -12.52 -0.03 9.11
N LEU A 29 -12.82 -0.62 10.27
CA LEU A 29 -12.04 -0.36 11.49
C LEU A 29 -10.56 -0.67 11.31
N GLY A 30 -10.21 -1.78 10.63
CA GLY A 30 -8.83 -2.11 10.30
C GLY A 30 -8.19 -1.08 9.37
N ALA A 31 -8.88 -0.66 8.31
CA ALA A 31 -8.36 0.35 7.38
C ALA A 31 -8.23 1.73 8.03
N LEU A 32 -9.15 2.11 8.93
CA LEU A 32 -9.03 3.33 9.75
C LEU A 32 -7.88 3.24 10.74
N ALA A 33 -7.60 2.07 11.30
CA ALA A 33 -6.46 1.87 12.18
C ALA A 33 -5.13 2.11 11.44
N VAL A 34 -5.00 1.60 10.21
CA VAL A 34 -3.83 1.78 9.35
C VAL A 34 -3.75 3.21 8.80
N GLY A 35 -4.86 3.79 8.34
CA GLY A 35 -4.89 5.15 7.79
C GLY A 35 -4.45 6.22 8.77
N GLY A 36 -3.68 7.21 8.31
CA GLY A 36 -3.07 8.26 9.16
C GLY A 36 -3.83 9.58 9.22
N ASN A 37 -5.02 9.70 8.62
CA ASN A 37 -5.80 10.93 8.67
C ASN A 37 -6.57 11.06 9.98
N GLN A 38 -6.10 11.92 10.86
CA GLN A 38 -6.63 12.08 12.23
C GLN A 38 -8.11 12.49 12.24
N TRP A 39 -8.53 13.38 11.35
CA TRP A 39 -9.92 13.83 11.27
C TRP A 39 -10.89 12.66 11.03
N ARG A 40 -10.51 11.69 10.19
CA ARG A 40 -11.32 10.50 9.91
C ARG A 40 -11.29 9.47 11.04
N ARG A 41 -10.18 9.39 11.77
CA ARG A 41 -9.93 8.42 12.85
C ARG A 41 -10.61 8.81 14.16
N GLN A 42 -10.62 10.11 14.48
CA GLN A 42 -10.99 10.64 15.79
C GLN A 42 -12.31 10.08 16.35
N PRO A 43 -13.42 9.98 15.60
CA PRO A 43 -14.67 9.42 16.12
C PRO A 43 -14.60 7.93 16.49
N PHE A 44 -13.63 7.21 15.95
CA PHE A 44 -13.52 5.76 16.04
C PHE A 44 -12.31 5.30 16.87
N LEU A 45 -11.52 6.21 17.42
CA LEU A 45 -10.29 5.88 18.17
C LEU A 45 -10.49 4.77 19.22
N PRO A 46 -11.59 4.72 20.00
CA PRO A 46 -11.77 3.65 21.00
C PRO A 46 -11.93 2.25 20.41
N LEU A 47 -12.16 2.13 19.10
CA LEU A 47 -12.37 0.87 18.40
C LEU A 47 -11.17 0.45 17.53
N LEU A 48 -10.17 1.34 17.41
CA LEU A 48 -9.04 1.10 16.52
C LEU A 48 -7.92 0.33 17.23
N VAL A 49 -7.36 -0.63 16.53
CA VAL A 49 -6.09 -1.26 16.94
C VAL A 49 -4.97 -0.24 16.80
N GLU A 50 -4.05 -0.23 17.74
CA GLU A 50 -2.89 0.65 17.73
C GLU A 50 -1.96 0.32 16.55
N MET A 51 -1.60 1.34 15.79
CA MET A 51 -0.71 1.30 14.63
C MET A 51 0.19 2.53 14.64
N SER A 52 1.39 2.41 14.11
CA SER A 52 2.34 3.52 14.02
C SER A 52 2.18 4.34 12.73
N HIS A 53 2.51 5.63 12.81
CA HIS A 53 2.44 6.53 11.65
C HIS A 53 3.68 7.41 11.57
N ILE A 54 4.46 7.24 10.51
CA ILE A 54 5.60 8.10 10.16
C ILE A 54 5.17 9.33 9.34
N SER A 55 6.09 10.23 9.05
CA SER A 55 5.82 11.43 8.25
C SER A 55 5.36 11.08 6.83
N PRO A 56 4.46 11.89 6.24
CA PRO A 56 4.20 11.81 4.80
C PRO A 56 5.42 12.31 4.02
N CYS A 57 5.57 11.88 2.77
CA CYS A 57 6.52 12.50 1.84
C CYS A 57 5.82 13.69 1.16
N TYR A 58 6.03 14.92 1.67
CA TYR A 58 5.32 16.12 1.23
C TYR A 58 6.22 17.36 1.24
N THR A 59 6.99 17.55 0.19
CA THR A 59 7.99 18.63 0.07
C THR A 59 7.43 20.03 0.25
N TYR A 60 6.22 20.28 -0.22
CA TYR A 60 5.59 21.60 -0.11
C TYR A 60 5.48 22.12 1.34
N ARG A 61 5.39 21.22 2.33
CA ARG A 61 5.25 21.59 3.75
C ARG A 61 6.48 21.29 4.59
N ASP A 62 7.19 20.20 4.26
CA ASP A 62 8.09 19.57 5.21
C ASP A 62 9.55 19.57 4.73
N LEU A 63 9.83 20.14 3.54
CA LEU A 63 11.19 20.37 3.04
C LEU A 63 11.87 21.45 3.87
N ASN A 64 13.04 21.15 4.43
CA ASN A 64 13.82 22.12 5.19
C ASN A 64 14.51 23.13 4.27
N GLN A 65 14.81 24.31 4.80
CA GLN A 65 15.55 25.32 4.05
C GLN A 65 16.95 24.81 3.65
N GLY A 66 17.23 24.79 2.36
CA GLY A 66 18.51 24.31 1.82
C GLY A 66 18.62 22.79 1.65
N GLU A 67 17.61 22.03 2.01
CA GLU A 67 17.53 20.59 1.78
C GLU A 67 17.15 20.32 0.33
N THR A 68 17.77 19.34 -0.32
CA THR A 68 17.32 18.87 -1.64
C THR A 68 16.12 17.94 -1.50
N GLU A 69 15.32 17.78 -2.55
CA GLU A 69 14.19 16.84 -2.53
C GLU A 69 14.64 15.39 -2.31
N VAL A 70 15.82 15.02 -2.82
CA VAL A 70 16.41 13.69 -2.62
C VAL A 70 16.79 13.47 -1.15
N ASP A 71 17.50 14.44 -0.54
CA ASP A 71 17.91 14.35 0.88
C ASP A 71 16.67 14.31 1.78
N TYR A 72 15.65 15.11 1.46
CA TYR A 72 14.35 15.07 2.14
C TYR A 72 13.70 13.70 2.02
N GLY A 73 13.63 13.14 0.81
CA GLY A 73 13.06 11.82 0.56
C GLY A 73 13.74 10.73 1.39
N LEU A 74 15.07 10.73 1.42
CA LEU A 74 15.86 9.79 2.23
C LEU A 74 15.62 9.99 3.73
N ARG A 75 15.57 11.25 4.19
CA ARG A 75 15.33 11.57 5.60
C ARG A 75 13.99 11.03 6.09
N VAL A 76 12.91 11.29 5.34
CA VAL A 76 11.57 10.83 5.75
C VAL A 76 11.37 9.32 5.52
N ALA A 77 12.05 8.72 4.54
CA ALA A 77 12.05 7.27 4.37
C ALA A 77 12.75 6.56 5.55
N ASN A 78 13.86 7.11 6.06
CA ASN A 78 14.58 6.54 7.20
C ASN A 78 13.79 6.62 8.52
N GLU A 79 12.71 7.41 8.60
CA GLU A 79 11.78 7.33 9.74
C GLU A 79 11.17 5.92 9.86
N LEU A 80 10.99 5.19 8.75
CA LEU A 80 10.49 3.82 8.77
C LEU A 80 11.45 2.91 9.54
N GLU A 81 12.74 2.98 9.28
CA GLU A 81 13.75 2.20 10.01
C GLU A 81 13.74 2.53 11.50
N SER A 82 13.71 3.81 11.84
CA SER A 82 13.65 4.27 13.23
C SER A 82 12.41 3.73 13.94
N GLU A 83 11.26 3.73 13.29
CA GLU A 83 10.01 3.23 13.86
C GLU A 83 10.00 1.71 14.00
N ILE A 84 10.56 0.97 13.03
CA ILE A 84 10.72 -0.49 13.11
C ILE A 84 11.54 -0.85 14.35
N LEU A 85 12.67 -0.17 14.57
CA LEU A 85 13.53 -0.41 15.73
C LEU A 85 12.85 -0.03 17.06
N ALA A 86 12.06 1.05 17.07
CA ALA A 86 11.33 1.48 18.26
C ALA A 86 10.21 0.51 18.65
N VAL A 87 9.48 -0.04 17.67
CA VAL A 87 8.42 -1.03 17.88
C VAL A 87 9.02 -2.40 18.24
N GLY A 88 10.15 -2.72 17.67
CA GLY A 88 10.82 -4.03 17.68
C GLY A 88 10.76 -4.68 16.32
N GLU A 89 11.91 -4.96 15.75
CA GLU A 89 12.06 -5.44 14.36
C GLU A 89 11.32 -6.77 14.08
N ASP A 90 11.16 -7.59 15.09
CA ASP A 90 10.44 -8.87 15.01
C ASP A 90 8.91 -8.72 15.18
N LYS A 91 8.40 -7.52 15.46
CA LYS A 91 6.96 -7.26 15.68
C LYS A 91 6.28 -6.60 14.49
N VAL A 92 7.04 -5.90 13.65
CA VAL A 92 6.47 -5.18 12.51
C VAL A 92 6.17 -6.17 11.39
N MET A 93 4.91 -6.13 10.94
CA MET A 93 4.38 -6.98 9.88
C MET A 93 4.51 -6.32 8.51
N ALA A 94 4.12 -5.06 8.41
CA ALA A 94 4.03 -4.38 7.13
C ALA A 94 4.19 -2.87 7.24
N PHE A 95 4.71 -2.27 6.17
CA PHE A 95 4.56 -0.85 5.88
C PHE A 95 3.53 -0.66 4.77
N VAL A 96 2.57 0.27 4.98
CA VAL A 96 1.47 0.54 4.04
C VAL A 96 1.54 1.97 3.55
N ALA A 97 1.52 2.17 2.23
CA ALA A 97 1.54 3.50 1.64
C ALA A 97 0.81 3.57 0.29
N GLU A 98 0.28 4.75 -0.03
CA GLU A 98 -0.14 5.11 -1.38
C GLU A 98 1.09 5.63 -2.14
N PRO A 99 1.46 5.13 -3.33
CA PRO A 99 2.55 5.74 -4.13
C PRO A 99 2.31 7.22 -4.40
N ILE A 100 1.08 7.57 -4.73
CA ILE A 100 0.62 8.95 -4.87
C ILE A 100 -0.55 9.13 -3.91
N VAL A 101 -0.39 9.98 -2.89
CA VAL A 101 -1.43 10.20 -1.89
C VAL A 101 -2.59 10.96 -2.51
N GLY A 102 -3.76 10.33 -2.54
CA GLY A 102 -4.94 10.87 -3.21
C GLY A 102 -5.87 11.65 -2.28
N ALA A 103 -6.73 10.91 -1.57
CA ALA A 103 -7.92 11.42 -0.90
C ALA A 103 -7.68 12.46 0.20
N THR A 104 -6.52 12.49 0.81
CA THR A 104 -6.20 13.29 2.01
C THR A 104 -5.20 14.41 1.77
N MET A 105 -4.48 14.39 0.65
CA MET A 105 -3.44 15.38 0.34
C MET A 105 -3.56 15.98 -1.06
N GLY A 106 -4.43 15.44 -1.95
CA GLY A 106 -4.70 16.01 -3.26
C GLY A 106 -3.65 15.67 -4.33
N ALA A 107 -3.41 14.38 -4.57
CA ALA A 107 -2.51 13.86 -5.59
C ALA A 107 -1.02 14.27 -5.38
N VAL A 108 -0.48 13.92 -4.23
CA VAL A 108 0.92 14.19 -3.85
C VAL A 108 1.77 12.95 -4.12
N PRO A 109 2.65 12.96 -5.14
CA PRO A 109 3.63 11.89 -5.35
C PRO A 109 4.75 11.97 -4.31
N ALA A 110 5.41 10.85 -4.06
CA ALA A 110 6.66 10.86 -3.34
C ALA A 110 7.80 11.43 -4.22
N VAL A 111 8.85 11.96 -3.59
CA VAL A 111 10.04 12.41 -4.32
C VAL A 111 10.90 11.23 -4.76
N GLU A 112 11.77 11.47 -5.73
CA GLU A 112 12.70 10.47 -6.24
C GLU A 112 13.54 9.83 -5.11
N GLY A 113 13.67 8.51 -5.16
CA GLY A 113 14.46 7.73 -4.18
C GLY A 113 13.70 7.34 -2.91
N TYR A 114 12.58 8.00 -2.57
CA TYR A 114 11.82 7.67 -1.35
C TYR A 114 11.38 6.20 -1.32
N PHE A 115 10.66 5.72 -2.32
CA PHE A 115 10.17 4.34 -2.32
C PHE A 115 11.27 3.30 -2.54
N LYS A 116 12.36 3.64 -3.23
CA LYS A 116 13.55 2.75 -3.29
C LYS A 116 14.10 2.52 -1.90
N ARG A 117 14.29 3.60 -1.12
CA ARG A 117 14.77 3.49 0.27
C ARG A 117 13.78 2.73 1.16
N ILE A 118 12.47 2.96 1.01
CA ILE A 118 11.44 2.20 1.72
C ILE A 118 11.55 0.70 1.41
N ARG A 119 11.73 0.32 0.13
CA ARG A 119 11.89 -1.09 -0.25
C ARG A 119 13.12 -1.72 0.38
N GLU A 120 14.27 -1.02 0.34
CA GLU A 120 15.50 -1.46 1.00
C GLU A 120 15.31 -1.72 2.50
N ILE A 121 14.64 -0.80 3.21
CA ILE A 121 14.35 -0.96 4.63
C ILE A 121 13.43 -2.16 4.87
N CYS A 122 12.37 -2.30 4.09
CA CYS A 122 11.45 -3.42 4.20
C CYS A 122 12.18 -4.76 3.99
N ASP A 123 13.05 -4.85 2.98
CA ASP A 123 13.85 -6.04 2.71
C ASP A 123 14.82 -6.36 3.85
N GLN A 124 15.50 -5.34 4.37
CA GLN A 124 16.47 -5.48 5.46
C GLN A 124 15.84 -6.07 6.73
N TYR A 125 14.61 -5.66 7.07
CA TYR A 125 13.92 -6.07 8.29
C TYR A 125 12.88 -7.16 8.09
N GLY A 126 12.70 -7.67 6.87
CA GLY A 126 11.67 -8.67 6.54
C GLY A 126 10.25 -8.14 6.78
N VAL A 127 10.03 -6.85 6.55
CA VAL A 127 8.73 -6.18 6.65
C VAL A 127 8.08 -6.17 5.28
N LEU A 128 6.80 -6.56 5.19
CA LEU A 128 6.09 -6.54 3.91
C LEU A 128 5.79 -5.11 3.45
N LEU A 129 6.09 -4.81 2.20
CA LEU A 129 5.66 -3.57 1.55
C LEU A 129 4.27 -3.76 0.92
N ILE A 130 3.29 -3.03 1.41
CA ILE A 130 1.93 -3.01 0.87
C ILE A 130 1.70 -1.67 0.19
N LEU A 131 1.50 -1.67 -1.12
CA LEU A 131 1.16 -0.46 -1.86
C LEU A 131 -0.33 -0.38 -2.16
N ASP A 132 -0.92 0.73 -1.75
CA ASP A 132 -2.31 1.07 -2.03
C ASP A 132 -2.38 1.89 -3.32
N GLU A 133 -2.67 1.20 -4.41
CA GLU A 133 -2.84 1.80 -5.73
C GLU A 133 -4.32 1.95 -6.14
N VAL A 134 -5.21 1.95 -5.16
CA VAL A 134 -6.65 2.11 -5.39
C VAL A 134 -6.98 3.42 -6.13
N MET A 135 -6.23 4.49 -5.91
CA MET A 135 -6.41 5.76 -6.64
C MET A 135 -5.40 5.98 -7.75
N CYS A 136 -4.15 5.65 -7.55
CA CYS A 136 -3.05 5.99 -8.48
C CYS A 136 -2.74 4.91 -9.51
N GLY A 137 -3.22 3.69 -9.32
CA GLY A 137 -3.03 2.59 -10.27
C GLY A 137 -3.97 2.62 -11.47
N MET A 138 -3.92 1.57 -12.27
CA MET A 138 -4.75 1.33 -13.44
C MET A 138 -4.66 2.44 -14.50
N GLY A 139 -3.44 2.94 -14.73
CA GLY A 139 -3.16 3.91 -15.77
C GLY A 139 -3.23 5.38 -15.34
N ARG A 140 -3.68 5.68 -14.11
CA ARG A 140 -3.90 7.04 -13.65
C ARG A 140 -2.63 7.92 -13.66
N SER A 141 -1.46 7.33 -13.55
CA SER A 141 -0.16 8.02 -13.53
C SER A 141 0.64 7.88 -14.83
N GLY A 142 0.04 7.33 -15.90
CA GLY A 142 0.75 7.04 -17.16
C GLY A 142 1.46 5.69 -17.17
N LYS A 143 1.51 4.99 -16.06
CA LYS A 143 1.93 3.59 -15.93
C LYS A 143 0.74 2.74 -15.49
N LEU A 144 0.79 1.43 -15.73
CA LEU A 144 -0.29 0.54 -15.26
C LEU A 144 -0.38 0.59 -13.74
N TYR A 145 0.76 0.54 -13.08
CA TYR A 145 0.92 0.73 -11.63
C TYR A 145 1.83 1.93 -11.35
N ALA A 146 1.48 2.74 -10.36
CA ALA A 146 2.26 3.91 -10.01
C ALA A 146 3.66 3.56 -9.46
N CYS A 147 3.82 2.41 -8.79
CA CYS A 147 5.11 1.93 -8.30
C CYS A 147 6.15 1.67 -9.41
N GLU A 148 5.71 1.53 -10.67
CA GLU A 148 6.61 1.41 -11.83
C GLU A 148 7.46 2.69 -12.06
N HIS A 149 7.05 3.84 -11.53
CA HIS A 149 7.85 5.08 -11.62
C HIS A 149 9.09 5.03 -10.73
N ASP A 150 9.01 4.29 -9.62
CA ASP A 150 10.10 4.13 -8.66
C ASP A 150 10.93 2.86 -8.93
N ASP A 151 10.55 2.05 -9.93
CA ASP A 151 11.17 0.77 -10.27
C ASP A 151 11.24 -0.19 -9.08
N ILE A 152 10.13 -0.29 -8.32
CA ILE A 152 9.99 -1.18 -7.17
C ILE A 152 8.81 -2.14 -7.35
N VAL A 153 8.90 -3.28 -6.66
CA VAL A 153 7.84 -4.28 -6.60
C VAL A 153 7.40 -4.45 -5.15
N PRO A 154 6.11 -4.24 -4.84
CA PRO A 154 5.58 -4.51 -3.50
C PRO A 154 5.32 -6.00 -3.28
N ASP A 155 5.24 -6.41 -2.01
CA ASP A 155 4.83 -7.76 -1.63
C ASP A 155 3.32 -7.95 -1.78
N LEU A 156 2.55 -6.90 -1.50
CA LEU A 156 1.10 -6.81 -1.71
C LEU A 156 0.74 -5.51 -2.42
N LEU A 157 -0.12 -5.59 -3.41
CA LEU A 157 -0.63 -4.42 -4.14
C LEU A 157 -2.15 -4.43 -4.14
N CYS A 158 -2.76 -3.34 -3.66
CA CYS A 158 -4.20 -3.16 -3.62
C CYS A 158 -4.67 -2.25 -4.75
N MET A 159 -5.70 -2.65 -5.48
CA MET A 159 -6.29 -1.87 -6.56
C MET A 159 -7.81 -1.94 -6.54
N ALA A 160 -8.46 -0.89 -7.03
CA ALA A 160 -9.90 -0.82 -7.23
C ALA A 160 -10.21 0.29 -8.23
N LYS A 161 -11.30 1.01 -8.06
CA LYS A 161 -11.72 2.20 -8.86
C LYS A 161 -11.43 2.08 -10.36
N GLY A 162 -10.23 2.49 -10.81
CA GLY A 162 -9.78 2.39 -12.19
C GLY A 162 -9.85 0.97 -12.76
N LEU A 163 -9.71 -0.05 -11.92
CA LEU A 163 -9.81 -1.46 -12.32
C LEU A 163 -11.16 -1.79 -12.98
N GLY A 164 -12.25 -1.25 -12.45
CA GLY A 164 -13.60 -1.40 -13.02
C GLY A 164 -14.06 -0.20 -13.85
N ALA A 165 -13.28 0.88 -13.91
CA ALA A 165 -13.58 2.15 -14.59
C ALA A 165 -15.00 2.70 -14.29
N GLY A 166 -15.59 2.36 -13.15
CA GLY A 166 -16.94 2.74 -12.75
C GLY A 166 -18.08 1.87 -13.33
N TYR A 167 -17.77 0.92 -14.21
CA TYR A 167 -18.79 0.03 -14.79
C TYR A 167 -19.29 -1.01 -13.80
N GLN A 168 -18.40 -1.56 -12.98
CA GLN A 168 -18.73 -2.48 -11.90
C GLN A 168 -17.89 -2.18 -10.64
N PRO A 169 -18.47 -2.30 -9.43
CA PRO A 169 -17.71 -2.25 -8.20
C PRO A 169 -16.81 -3.48 -8.12
N ILE A 170 -15.50 -3.26 -8.09
CA ILE A 170 -14.51 -4.33 -7.99
C ILE A 170 -13.27 -3.78 -7.28
N GLY A 171 -12.63 -4.62 -6.48
CA GLY A 171 -11.30 -4.43 -5.94
C GLY A 171 -10.53 -5.72 -6.05
N ALA A 172 -9.22 -5.61 -6.10
CA ALA A 172 -8.31 -6.74 -6.13
C ALA A 172 -7.10 -6.47 -5.25
N MET A 173 -6.52 -7.54 -4.74
CA MET A 173 -5.23 -7.54 -4.08
C MET A 173 -4.35 -8.56 -4.81
N LEU A 174 -3.19 -8.11 -5.26
CA LEU A 174 -2.14 -8.97 -5.79
C LEU A 174 -1.17 -9.30 -4.64
N ALA A 175 -0.66 -10.50 -4.63
CA ALA A 175 0.35 -10.95 -3.69
C ALA A 175 1.55 -11.52 -4.46
N SER A 176 2.75 -11.40 -3.89
CA SER A 176 3.94 -12.08 -4.40
C SER A 176 3.77 -13.59 -4.38
N ASP A 177 4.52 -14.28 -5.22
CA ASP A 177 4.52 -15.76 -5.23
C ASP A 177 4.97 -16.32 -3.88
N GLU A 178 5.90 -15.68 -3.20
CA GLU A 178 6.35 -16.06 -1.86
C GLU A 178 5.19 -16.14 -0.86
N ILE A 179 4.35 -15.11 -0.82
CA ILE A 179 3.18 -15.08 0.07
C ILE A 179 2.17 -16.16 -0.33
N TYR A 180 1.95 -16.36 -1.63
CA TYR A 180 1.07 -17.41 -2.12
C TYR A 180 1.57 -18.78 -1.72
N GLN A 181 2.86 -19.08 -1.93
CA GLN A 181 3.46 -20.38 -1.61
C GLN A 181 3.45 -20.65 -0.09
N ALA A 182 3.70 -19.64 0.74
CA ALA A 182 3.64 -19.80 2.19
C ALA A 182 2.24 -20.26 2.65
N VAL A 183 1.18 -19.67 2.10
CA VAL A 183 -0.20 -20.10 2.41
C VAL A 183 -0.52 -21.48 1.78
N ALA A 184 -0.13 -21.70 0.52
CA ALA A 184 -0.46 -22.94 -0.21
C ALA A 184 0.23 -24.16 0.39
N GLN A 185 1.47 -24.02 0.86
CA GLN A 185 2.26 -25.11 1.47
C GLN A 185 2.05 -25.22 2.98
N GLY A 186 1.56 -24.15 3.64
CA GLY A 186 1.21 -24.11 5.04
C GLY A 186 -0.19 -24.65 5.30
N SER A 187 -1.13 -23.78 5.68
CA SER A 187 -2.53 -24.16 5.94
C SER A 187 -3.30 -24.62 4.69
N GLY A 188 -2.84 -24.27 3.49
CA GLY A 188 -3.49 -24.56 2.22
C GLY A 188 -4.78 -23.78 1.95
N TYR A 189 -5.12 -22.84 2.81
CA TYR A 189 -6.36 -22.09 2.73
C TYR A 189 -6.20 -20.63 3.15
N PHE A 190 -6.60 -19.68 2.29
CA PHE A 190 -6.64 -18.27 2.65
C PHE A 190 -7.89 -17.98 3.49
N GLN A 191 -7.70 -17.58 4.76
CA GLN A 191 -8.73 -17.44 5.79
C GLN A 191 -9.63 -16.18 5.62
N HIS A 192 -9.66 -15.60 4.44
CA HIS A 192 -10.48 -14.42 4.14
C HIS A 192 -11.18 -14.56 2.79
N GLY A 193 -12.42 -14.12 2.73
CA GLY A 193 -13.18 -14.09 1.49
C GLY A 193 -14.47 -13.29 1.63
N HIS A 194 -15.00 -12.86 0.51
CA HIS A 194 -16.33 -12.27 0.39
C HIS A 194 -17.23 -13.24 -0.35
N THR A 195 -18.53 -13.26 -0.04
CA THR A 195 -19.51 -14.11 -0.74
C THR A 195 -19.47 -13.93 -2.26
N TYR A 196 -19.25 -12.70 -2.71
CA TYR A 196 -19.19 -12.36 -4.14
C TYR A 196 -17.76 -12.24 -4.69
N ILE A 197 -16.75 -12.83 -4.03
CA ILE A 197 -15.40 -12.88 -4.61
C ILE A 197 -15.43 -13.63 -5.95
N GLY A 198 -14.74 -13.10 -6.95
CA GLY A 198 -14.75 -13.68 -8.31
C GLY A 198 -16.07 -13.50 -9.07
N HIS A 199 -16.92 -12.52 -8.68
CA HIS A 199 -18.19 -12.25 -9.38
C HIS A 199 -17.97 -12.10 -10.88
N PRO A 200 -18.59 -12.96 -11.72
CA PRO A 200 -18.23 -13.08 -13.15
C PRO A 200 -18.43 -11.79 -13.93
N VAL A 201 -19.48 -11.02 -13.66
CA VAL A 201 -19.74 -9.75 -14.36
C VAL A 201 -18.70 -8.70 -13.97
N ALA A 202 -18.33 -8.60 -12.68
CA ALA A 202 -17.32 -7.66 -12.21
C ALA A 202 -15.93 -8.02 -12.77
N CYS A 203 -15.57 -9.30 -12.78
CA CYS A 203 -14.31 -9.77 -13.36
C CYS A 203 -14.27 -9.55 -14.88
N ALA A 204 -15.35 -9.79 -15.61
CA ALA A 204 -15.44 -9.54 -17.04
C ALA A 204 -15.29 -8.04 -17.37
N ALA A 205 -15.92 -7.17 -16.57
CA ALA A 205 -15.78 -5.72 -16.74
C ALA A 205 -14.34 -5.27 -16.48
N ALA A 206 -13.73 -5.74 -15.38
CA ALA A 206 -12.33 -5.41 -15.05
C ALA A 206 -11.36 -5.90 -16.15
N LEU A 207 -11.56 -7.12 -16.66
CA LEU A 207 -10.76 -7.67 -17.75
C LEU A 207 -10.86 -6.80 -19.01
N ALA A 208 -12.08 -6.42 -19.41
CA ALA A 208 -12.32 -5.58 -20.58
C ALA A 208 -11.67 -4.20 -20.43
N VAL A 209 -11.75 -3.59 -19.24
CA VAL A 209 -11.11 -2.31 -18.93
C VAL A 209 -9.59 -2.43 -19.02
N THR A 210 -9.00 -3.42 -18.35
CA THR A 210 -7.56 -3.63 -18.34
C THR A 210 -7.01 -3.87 -19.75
N GLN A 211 -7.68 -4.75 -20.52
CA GLN A 211 -7.31 -5.00 -21.92
C GLN A 211 -7.39 -3.72 -22.77
N LYS A 212 -8.41 -2.89 -22.54
CA LYS A 212 -8.54 -1.63 -23.28
C LYS A 212 -7.42 -0.66 -22.92
N VAL A 213 -7.10 -0.51 -21.65
CA VAL A 213 -6.00 0.36 -21.20
C VAL A 213 -4.69 -0.04 -21.83
N ILE A 214 -4.37 -1.33 -21.86
CA ILE A 214 -3.11 -1.86 -22.40
C ILE A 214 -3.11 -1.82 -23.95
N ASN A 215 -4.12 -2.42 -24.59
CA ASN A 215 -4.10 -2.67 -26.03
C ASN A 215 -4.32 -1.41 -26.88
N TYR A 216 -4.94 -0.37 -26.33
CA TYR A 216 -5.18 0.89 -27.03
C TYR A 216 -4.16 1.98 -26.70
N GLY A 217 -3.10 1.64 -25.96
CA GLY A 217 -2.03 2.58 -25.65
C GLY A 217 -2.50 3.78 -24.81
N LEU A 218 -3.53 3.59 -23.95
CA LEU A 218 -4.10 4.71 -23.20
C LEU A 218 -3.12 5.26 -22.14
N LEU A 219 -2.16 4.45 -21.69
CA LEU A 219 -1.13 4.89 -20.73
C LEU A 219 -0.29 6.05 -21.26
N SER A 220 -0.01 6.07 -22.56
CA SER A 220 0.79 7.14 -23.19
C SER A 220 0.01 8.44 -23.42
N GLN A 221 -1.27 8.47 -23.10
CA GLN A 221 -2.14 9.63 -23.27
C GLN A 221 -2.36 10.42 -21.97
N VAL A 222 -1.72 9.98 -20.87
CA VAL A 222 -1.82 10.59 -19.52
C VAL A 222 -0.69 11.58 -19.28
#